data_565a3c88c842d726a5d794d5ad1ff21b
#
_entry.id   565a3c88c842d726a5d794d5ad1ff21b
#
_cell.length_a   1.000
_cell.length_b   1.000
_cell.length_c   1.000
_cell.angle_alpha   90.00
_cell.angle_beta   90.00
_cell.angle_gamma   90.00
#
_symmetry.space_group_name_H-M   'P 1'
#
loop_
_entity.id
_entity.type
_entity.pdbx_description
1 polymer ?
#
loop_
_entity_poly.entity_id
_entity_poly.type
_entity_poly.pdbx_seq_one_letter_code
_entity_poly.pdbx_strand_id
1 'polypeptide(L)'
;MTLCTVKKTFAAAAKAQVQAIVQLKDNQPTLLNDAVTACAAKRPASTDVSVCNARNRHETRTVEVFRAKPAVAGTEWETQIKDIVRVNRTVLHRSVKTGLWSRTSEVAYYLANFSAPAKCCAAAIRDHWHVENTLHYTRDVTFLEDQSRIRHNPGVFARLRSFGYNILRRNKVRTFSQDRYAAALRGLDALLKWSYS
;
A
#
# COMPACT_ATOMS: atom_id res chain seq x y z
N MET A 1 15.63 2.12 2.49
CA MET A 1 15.46 1.96 1.03
C MET A 1 16.17 3.12 0.36
N THR A 2 17.20 2.86 -0.39
CA THR A 2 18.16 3.87 -0.91
C THR A 2 17.61 4.60 -2.15
N LEU A 3 18.12 5.81 -2.45
CA LEU A 3 17.86 6.62 -3.68
C LEU A 3 17.82 5.75 -4.97
N CYS A 4 18.63 4.72 -5.00
CA CYS A 4 18.74 3.75 -6.09
C CYS A 4 17.42 2.99 -6.37
N THR A 5 16.50 2.91 -5.42
CA THR A 5 15.28 2.09 -5.54
C THR A 5 14.19 2.79 -6.34
N VAL A 6 13.92 4.09 -6.09
CA VAL A 6 12.87 4.83 -6.83
C VAL A 6 13.27 5.01 -8.29
N LYS A 7 14.53 5.35 -8.56
CA LYS A 7 15.06 5.48 -9.93
C LYS A 7 14.97 4.16 -10.68
N LYS A 8 15.40 3.06 -10.06
CA LYS A 8 15.28 1.72 -10.64
C LYS A 8 13.83 1.32 -10.89
N THR A 9 12.92 1.67 -9.98
CA THR A 9 11.49 1.38 -10.12
C THR A 9 10.90 2.10 -11.33
N PHE A 10 11.14 3.40 -11.49
CA PHE A 10 10.64 4.15 -12.64
C PHE A 10 11.31 3.72 -13.95
N ALA A 11 12.62 3.41 -13.96
CA ALA A 11 13.30 2.89 -15.12
C ALA A 11 12.74 1.51 -15.54
N ALA A 12 12.48 0.62 -14.58
CA ALA A 12 11.86 -0.68 -14.84
C ALA A 12 10.41 -0.52 -15.33
N ALA A 13 9.63 0.38 -14.74
CA ALA A 13 8.27 0.69 -15.15
C ALA A 13 8.24 1.26 -16.60
N ALA A 14 9.15 2.15 -16.93
CA ALA A 14 9.28 2.69 -18.28
C ALA A 14 9.64 1.60 -19.29
N LYS A 15 10.60 0.72 -18.96
CA LYS A 15 10.99 -0.41 -19.82
C LYS A 15 9.84 -1.39 -20.04
N ALA A 16 9.03 -1.64 -19.00
CA ALA A 16 7.88 -2.54 -19.05
C ALA A 16 6.61 -1.86 -19.58
N GLN A 17 6.64 -0.56 -19.86
CA GLN A 17 5.49 0.26 -20.27
C GLN A 17 4.32 0.19 -19.28
N VAL A 18 4.61 0.11 -17.99
CA VAL A 18 3.59 0.05 -16.92
C VAL A 18 3.49 1.37 -16.18
N GLN A 19 2.30 1.66 -15.67
CA GLN A 19 2.04 2.79 -14.80
C GLN A 19 2.51 2.48 -13.38
N ALA A 20 3.22 3.42 -12.76
CA ALA A 20 3.75 3.28 -11.41
C ALA A 20 3.46 4.51 -10.56
N ILE A 21 3.03 4.27 -9.33
CA ILE A 21 2.92 5.27 -8.26
C ILE A 21 3.88 4.85 -7.15
N VAL A 22 4.80 5.73 -6.78
CA VAL A 22 5.85 5.46 -5.77
C VAL A 22 5.78 6.48 -4.67
N GLN A 23 5.71 6.03 -3.42
CA GLN A 23 5.72 6.91 -2.25
C GLN A 23 7.10 7.54 -2.05
N LEU A 24 7.12 8.87 -1.87
CA LEU A 24 8.29 9.58 -1.37
C LEU A 24 8.41 9.40 0.14
N LYS A 25 9.58 9.04 0.59
CA LYS A 25 9.93 8.89 2.00
C LYS A 25 11.14 9.77 2.33
N ASP A 26 11.45 9.90 3.62
CA ASP A 26 12.54 10.73 4.16
C ASP A 26 13.93 10.38 3.62
N ASN A 27 14.07 9.23 2.98
CA ASN A 27 15.32 8.84 2.30
C ASN A 27 15.59 9.58 0.98
N GLN A 28 14.71 10.49 0.57
CA GLN A 28 14.84 11.37 -0.60
C GLN A 28 14.45 12.80 -0.23
N PRO A 29 15.18 13.44 0.68
CA PRO A 29 14.77 14.71 1.27
C PRO A 29 14.67 15.85 0.25
N THR A 30 15.57 15.92 -0.71
CA THR A 30 15.56 16.97 -1.76
C THR A 30 14.29 16.84 -2.61
N LEU A 31 14.04 15.67 -3.18
CA LEU A 31 12.89 15.44 -4.04
C LEU A 31 11.56 15.58 -3.29
N LEU A 32 11.53 15.17 -2.02
CA LEU A 32 10.38 15.38 -1.15
C LEU A 32 10.11 16.87 -0.91
N ASN A 33 11.16 17.67 -0.61
CA ASN A 33 11.05 19.11 -0.39
C ASN A 33 10.57 19.83 -1.66
N ASP A 34 11.09 19.45 -2.82
CA ASP A 34 10.67 20.00 -4.11
C ASP A 34 9.20 19.70 -4.39
N ALA A 35 8.76 18.47 -4.10
CA ALA A 35 7.35 18.06 -4.21
C ALA A 35 6.45 18.85 -3.24
N VAL A 36 6.86 19.00 -1.99
CA VAL A 36 6.13 19.82 -0.98
C VAL A 36 5.97 21.25 -1.46
N THR A 37 7.07 21.88 -1.90
CA THR A 37 7.09 23.26 -2.38
C THR A 37 6.20 23.44 -3.61
N ALA A 38 6.27 22.53 -4.57
CA ALA A 38 5.45 22.58 -5.78
C ALA A 38 3.95 22.42 -5.45
N CYS A 39 3.60 21.55 -4.50
CA CYS A 39 2.23 21.37 -4.05
C CYS A 39 1.70 22.54 -3.21
N ALA A 40 2.55 23.28 -2.52
CA ALA A 40 2.16 24.48 -1.77
C ALA A 40 1.93 25.69 -2.68
N ALA A 41 2.71 25.81 -3.75
CA ALA A 41 2.69 26.96 -4.66
C ALA A 41 1.55 26.93 -5.70
N LYS A 42 0.88 25.79 -5.90
CA LYS A 42 -0.07 25.60 -7.00
C LYS A 42 -1.40 24.98 -6.55
N ARG A 43 -2.44 25.26 -7.33
CA ARG A 43 -3.72 24.55 -7.17
C ARG A 43 -3.60 23.15 -7.75
N PRO A 44 -4.25 22.14 -7.12
CA PRO A 44 -4.30 20.78 -7.66
C PRO A 44 -5.04 20.76 -8.99
N ALA A 45 -4.55 19.95 -9.92
CA ALA A 45 -5.23 19.70 -11.20
C ALA A 45 -6.49 18.84 -11.01
N SER A 46 -6.54 18.03 -9.97
CA SER A 46 -7.68 17.19 -9.60
C SER A 46 -7.65 16.91 -8.10
N THR A 47 -8.83 16.78 -7.48
CA THR A 47 -8.98 16.47 -6.05
C THR A 47 -10.06 15.41 -5.89
N ASP A 48 -9.83 14.46 -4.98
CA ASP A 48 -10.79 13.44 -4.55
C ASP A 48 -10.84 13.42 -3.02
N VAL A 49 -12.04 13.36 -2.46
CA VAL A 49 -12.24 13.30 -1.01
C VAL A 49 -13.06 12.07 -0.68
N SER A 50 -12.55 11.26 0.21
CA SER A 50 -13.24 10.09 0.71
C SER A 50 -13.36 10.13 2.23
N VAL A 51 -14.52 9.76 2.74
CA VAL A 51 -14.82 9.66 4.17
C VAL A 51 -15.18 8.21 4.48
N CYS A 52 -14.56 7.67 5.51
CA CYS A 52 -14.86 6.33 6.01
C CYS A 52 -15.21 6.42 7.48
N ASN A 53 -16.41 5.95 7.81
CA ASN A 53 -16.90 5.90 9.18
C ASN A 53 -16.90 4.44 9.64
N ALA A 54 -16.08 4.13 10.62
CA ALA A 54 -16.04 2.83 11.28
C ALA A 54 -16.35 3.03 12.78
N ARG A 55 -16.58 1.93 13.49
CA ARG A 55 -16.83 1.97 14.91
C ARG A 55 -15.70 2.71 15.66
N ASN A 56 -16.01 3.81 16.34
CA ASN A 56 -15.06 4.67 17.05
C ASN A 56 -13.96 5.32 16.20
N ARG A 57 -14.16 5.41 14.88
CA ARG A 57 -13.17 6.00 13.98
C ARG A 57 -13.85 6.71 12.81
N HIS A 58 -13.47 7.96 12.60
CA HIS A 58 -13.79 8.72 11.41
C HIS A 58 -12.50 9.03 10.66
N GLU A 59 -12.40 8.61 9.43
CA GLU A 59 -11.26 8.89 8.58
C GLU A 59 -11.68 9.72 7.39
N THR A 60 -11.04 10.87 7.21
CA THR A 60 -11.14 11.68 6.01
C THR A 60 -9.82 11.62 5.27
N ARG A 61 -9.88 11.30 3.98
CA ARG A 61 -8.72 11.26 3.10
C ARG A 61 -8.98 12.15 1.90
N THR A 62 -8.07 13.12 1.70
CA THR A 62 -8.07 14.01 0.54
C THR A 62 -6.86 13.65 -0.32
N VAL A 63 -7.10 13.31 -1.56
CA VAL A 63 -6.08 13.02 -2.57
C VAL A 63 -6.08 14.14 -3.59
N GLU A 64 -4.92 14.74 -3.81
CA GLU A 64 -4.75 15.86 -4.72
C GLU A 64 -3.62 15.56 -5.70
N VAL A 65 -3.88 15.82 -6.98
CA VAL A 65 -2.92 15.58 -8.07
C VAL A 65 -2.41 16.92 -8.58
N PHE A 66 -1.09 17.05 -8.66
CA PHE A 66 -0.38 18.23 -9.17
C PHE A 66 0.49 17.84 -10.35
N ARG A 67 0.66 18.70 -11.32
CA ARG A 67 1.62 18.50 -12.42
C ARG A 67 3.04 18.59 -11.89
N ALA A 68 3.85 17.55 -12.14
CA ALA A 68 5.20 17.46 -11.60
C ALA A 68 6.20 18.40 -12.28
N LYS A 69 5.97 18.82 -13.54
CA LYS A 69 6.91 19.59 -14.33
C LYS A 69 7.62 20.73 -13.59
N PRO A 70 6.94 21.55 -12.75
CA PRO A 70 7.63 22.62 -12.02
C PRO A 70 8.62 22.15 -10.94
N ALA A 71 8.40 20.95 -10.39
CA ALA A 71 9.27 20.39 -9.34
C ALA A 71 10.44 19.59 -9.91
N VAL A 72 10.31 19.09 -11.13
CA VAL A 72 11.30 18.19 -11.73
C VAL A 72 12.01 18.77 -12.95
N ALA A 73 11.67 20.00 -13.36
CA ALA A 73 12.28 20.67 -14.51
C ALA A 73 13.80 20.81 -14.35
N GLY A 74 14.56 20.41 -15.37
CA GLY A 74 16.03 20.42 -15.35
C GLY A 74 16.66 19.32 -14.50
N THR A 75 15.88 18.43 -13.91
CA THR A 75 16.37 17.28 -13.17
C THR A 75 16.29 15.99 -14.00
N GLU A 76 16.98 14.95 -13.55
CA GLU A 76 16.93 13.61 -14.16
C GLU A 76 15.52 12.98 -14.13
N TRP A 77 14.58 13.55 -13.37
CA TRP A 77 13.21 13.06 -13.18
C TRP A 77 12.21 13.64 -14.18
N GLU A 78 12.58 14.67 -14.93
CA GLU A 78 11.66 15.41 -15.81
C GLU A 78 10.97 14.53 -16.87
N THR A 79 11.69 13.56 -17.39
CA THR A 79 11.16 12.63 -18.40
C THR A 79 10.32 11.49 -17.81
N GLN A 80 10.58 11.16 -16.53
CA GLN A 80 10.01 9.97 -15.89
C GLN A 80 8.76 10.28 -15.04
N ILE A 81 8.69 11.48 -14.44
CA ILE A 81 7.62 11.85 -13.53
C ILE A 81 6.67 12.84 -14.22
N LYS A 82 5.38 12.51 -14.23
CA LYS A 82 4.31 13.32 -14.82
C LYS A 82 3.53 14.09 -13.78
N ASP A 83 3.16 13.41 -12.69
CA ASP A 83 2.32 13.98 -11.63
C ASP A 83 2.90 13.70 -10.24
N ILE A 84 2.63 14.62 -9.31
CA ILE A 84 2.82 14.47 -7.87
C ILE A 84 1.45 14.29 -7.25
N VAL A 85 1.32 13.31 -6.37
CA VAL A 85 0.06 13.05 -5.64
C VAL A 85 0.29 13.31 -4.17
N ARG A 86 -0.46 14.25 -3.59
CA ARG A 86 -0.50 14.53 -2.16
C ARG A 86 -1.71 13.85 -1.54
N VAL A 87 -1.49 13.08 -0.49
CA VAL A 87 -2.54 12.43 0.28
C VAL A 87 -2.54 13.01 1.68
N ASN A 88 -3.61 13.72 2.02
CA ASN A 88 -3.89 14.20 3.38
C ASN A 88 -4.86 13.23 4.03
N ARG A 89 -4.46 12.65 5.15
CA ARG A 89 -5.26 11.71 5.92
C ARG A 89 -5.47 12.25 7.33
N THR A 90 -6.72 12.45 7.71
CA THR A 90 -7.10 12.83 9.07
C THR A 90 -7.95 11.72 9.68
N VAL A 91 -7.58 11.26 10.86
CA VAL A 91 -8.30 10.23 11.60
C VAL A 91 -8.71 10.79 12.95
N LEU A 92 -10.00 10.71 13.24
CA LEU A 92 -10.56 10.92 14.58
C LEU A 92 -10.84 9.54 15.16
N HIS A 93 -10.23 9.24 16.30
CA HIS A 93 -10.40 7.98 17.00
C HIS A 93 -10.94 8.22 18.40
N ARG A 94 -12.01 7.51 18.76
CA ARG A 94 -12.57 7.54 20.12
C ARG A 94 -12.01 6.41 20.95
N SER A 95 -11.36 6.75 22.06
CA SER A 95 -10.86 5.75 23.01
C SER A 95 -12.03 5.03 23.67
N VAL A 96 -12.02 3.70 23.62
CA VAL A 96 -13.03 2.86 24.28
C VAL A 96 -12.92 2.96 25.80
N LYS A 97 -11.71 3.19 26.33
CA LYS A 97 -11.46 3.28 27.77
C LYS A 97 -11.87 4.62 28.38
N THR A 98 -11.55 5.71 27.71
CA THR A 98 -11.75 7.07 28.26
C THR A 98 -12.91 7.82 27.62
N GLY A 99 -13.46 7.33 26.51
CA GLY A 99 -14.48 8.02 25.72
C GLY A 99 -13.99 9.27 24.98
N LEU A 100 -12.73 9.67 25.16
CA LEU A 100 -12.16 10.87 24.57
C LEU A 100 -11.81 10.65 23.08
N TRP A 101 -11.94 11.72 22.30
CA TRP A 101 -11.54 11.75 20.90
C TRP A 101 -10.10 12.24 20.77
N SER A 102 -9.33 11.54 19.98
CA SER A 102 -8.00 11.95 19.52
C SER A 102 -8.00 12.18 18.01
N ARG A 103 -7.23 13.18 17.54
CA ARG A 103 -7.06 13.49 16.12
C ARG A 103 -5.61 13.25 15.74
N THR A 104 -5.42 12.51 14.66
CA THR A 104 -4.13 12.37 13.97
C THR A 104 -4.26 12.85 12.55
N SER A 105 -3.23 13.55 12.05
CA SER A 105 -3.14 13.99 10.67
C SER A 105 -1.81 13.56 10.10
N GLU A 106 -1.84 13.05 8.88
CA GLU A 106 -0.69 12.54 8.15
C GLU A 106 -0.75 13.06 6.71
N VAL A 107 0.40 13.46 6.18
CA VAL A 107 0.56 13.88 4.78
C VAL A 107 1.58 12.97 4.13
N ALA A 108 1.22 12.36 3.01
CA ALA A 108 2.11 11.55 2.22
C ALA A 108 2.18 12.07 0.78
N TYR A 109 3.36 11.98 0.18
CA TYR A 109 3.60 12.38 -1.20
C TYR A 109 3.99 11.17 -2.03
N TYR A 110 3.47 11.13 -3.25
CA TYR A 110 3.76 10.08 -4.22
C TYR A 110 4.11 10.72 -5.56
N LEU A 111 4.93 10.00 -6.32
CA LEU A 111 5.26 10.35 -7.70
C LEU A 111 4.60 9.35 -8.64
N ALA A 112 4.10 9.84 -9.78
CA ALA A 112 3.51 9.02 -10.81
C ALA A 112 4.19 9.26 -12.17
N ASN A 113 4.47 8.19 -12.92
CA ASN A 113 5.00 8.27 -14.28
C ASN A 113 3.91 8.48 -15.35
N PHE A 114 2.68 8.65 -14.92
CA PHE A 114 1.51 8.86 -15.75
C PHE A 114 0.65 10.00 -15.21
N SER A 115 -0.31 10.46 -15.99
CA SER A 115 -1.29 11.45 -15.55
C SER A 115 -2.67 10.82 -15.42
N ALA A 116 -3.29 10.98 -14.26
CA ALA A 116 -4.63 10.47 -13.99
C ALA A 116 -5.40 11.38 -13.01
N PRO A 117 -6.74 11.31 -13.00
CA PRO A 117 -7.56 11.99 -12.02
C PRO A 117 -7.26 11.50 -10.59
N ALA A 118 -7.45 12.37 -9.60
CA ALA A 118 -7.21 12.05 -8.18
C ALA A 118 -7.95 10.79 -7.71
N LYS A 119 -9.17 10.56 -8.20
CA LYS A 119 -9.96 9.36 -7.89
C LYS A 119 -9.23 8.06 -8.29
N CYS A 120 -8.59 8.04 -9.47
CA CYS A 120 -7.83 6.86 -9.92
C CYS A 120 -6.59 6.65 -9.06
N CYS A 121 -5.85 7.72 -8.75
CA CYS A 121 -4.70 7.66 -7.86
C CYS A 121 -5.10 7.19 -6.44
N ALA A 122 -6.21 7.71 -5.92
CA ALA A 122 -6.76 7.30 -4.63
C ALA A 122 -7.11 5.81 -4.59
N ALA A 123 -7.74 5.28 -5.64
CA ALA A 123 -8.05 3.86 -5.76
C ALA A 123 -6.77 3.01 -5.78
N ALA A 124 -5.80 3.34 -6.64
CA ALA A 124 -4.54 2.60 -6.75
C ALA A 124 -3.75 2.57 -5.43
N ILE A 125 -3.65 3.71 -4.72
CA ILE A 125 -2.98 3.80 -3.43
C ILE A 125 -3.73 2.97 -2.38
N ARG A 126 -5.06 2.98 -2.38
CA ARG A 126 -5.89 2.20 -1.45
C ARG A 126 -5.75 0.70 -1.69
N ASP A 127 -5.75 0.27 -2.94
CA ASP A 127 -5.62 -1.14 -3.33
C ASP A 127 -4.25 -1.69 -2.95
N HIS A 128 -3.19 -0.89 -3.10
CA HIS A 128 -1.86 -1.26 -2.61
C HIS A 128 -1.86 -1.52 -1.09
N TRP A 129 -2.44 -0.59 -0.29
CA TRP A 129 -2.57 -0.78 1.15
C TRP A 129 -3.47 -1.95 1.53
N HIS A 130 -4.47 -2.25 0.71
CA HIS A 130 -5.32 -3.41 0.93
C HIS A 130 -4.55 -4.73 0.75
N VAL A 131 -3.70 -4.83 -0.27
CA VAL A 131 -2.81 -5.99 -0.46
C VAL A 131 -1.85 -6.14 0.73
N GLU A 132 -1.25 -5.06 1.19
CA GLU A 132 -0.34 -5.07 2.34
C GLU A 132 -1.06 -5.55 3.61
N ASN A 133 -2.20 -4.98 3.93
CA ASN A 133 -2.95 -5.32 5.14
C ASN A 133 -3.61 -6.71 5.09
N THR A 134 -3.96 -7.23 3.92
CA THR A 134 -4.62 -8.53 3.82
C THR A 134 -3.64 -9.66 3.55
N LEU A 135 -2.74 -9.51 2.60
CA LEU A 135 -1.81 -10.56 2.21
C LEU A 135 -0.59 -10.60 3.13
N HIS A 136 0.16 -9.49 3.22
CA HIS A 136 1.41 -9.47 3.99
C HIS A 136 1.13 -9.67 5.48
N TYR A 137 0.18 -8.92 6.06
CA TYR A 137 -0.20 -9.09 7.46
C TYR A 137 -0.61 -10.54 7.78
N THR A 138 -1.41 -11.18 6.92
CA THR A 138 -1.82 -12.57 7.16
C THR A 138 -0.62 -13.52 7.07
N ARG A 139 0.32 -13.31 6.14
CA ARG A 139 1.53 -14.13 6.02
C ARG A 139 2.43 -13.95 7.24
N ASP A 140 2.63 -12.72 7.70
CA ASP A 140 3.53 -12.43 8.82
C ASP A 140 2.93 -12.86 10.15
N VAL A 141 1.67 -12.56 10.42
CA VAL A 141 1.00 -12.85 11.70
C VAL A 141 0.45 -14.28 11.74
N THR A 142 -0.30 -14.71 10.72
CA THR A 142 -0.95 -16.03 10.75
C THR A 142 -0.01 -17.15 10.34
N PHE A 143 0.83 -16.94 9.33
CA PHE A 143 1.78 -17.94 8.85
C PHE A 143 3.18 -17.79 9.47
N LEU A 144 3.40 -16.78 10.30
CA LEU A 144 4.66 -16.51 11.03
C LEU A 144 5.87 -16.45 10.07
N GLU A 145 5.70 -15.78 8.91
CA GLU A 145 6.73 -15.76 7.88
C GLU A 145 7.97 -15.01 8.34
N ASP A 146 7.82 -13.85 8.97
CA ASP A 146 8.90 -13.04 9.52
C ASP A 146 9.66 -13.72 10.65
N GLN A 147 8.99 -14.63 11.38
CA GLN A 147 9.61 -15.40 12.46
C GLN A 147 10.27 -16.70 11.97
N SER A 148 10.22 -16.97 10.67
CA SER A 148 10.73 -18.20 10.08
C SER A 148 12.27 -18.25 10.18
N ARG A 149 12.79 -19.30 10.83
CA ARG A 149 14.23 -19.57 10.96
C ARG A 149 14.73 -20.59 9.93
N ILE A 150 13.96 -20.86 8.89
CA ILE A 150 14.32 -21.83 7.85
C ILE A 150 15.48 -21.26 7.02
N ARG A 151 16.64 -21.94 7.07
CA ARG A 151 17.87 -21.55 6.38
C ARG A 151 18.02 -22.23 5.01
N HIS A 152 17.52 -23.45 4.88
CA HIS A 152 17.56 -24.18 3.61
C HIS A 152 16.32 -23.86 2.77
N ASN A 153 16.55 -23.39 1.54
CA ASN A 153 15.49 -23.08 0.56
C ASN A 153 14.34 -22.22 1.12
N PRO A 154 14.60 -21.10 1.78
CA PRO A 154 13.55 -20.26 2.40
C PRO A 154 12.48 -19.83 1.40
N GLY A 155 12.85 -19.64 0.11
CA GLY A 155 11.94 -19.28 -0.95
C GLY A 155 10.89 -20.37 -1.27
N VAL A 156 11.21 -21.65 -1.07
CA VAL A 156 10.21 -22.74 -1.25
C VAL A 156 9.14 -22.65 -0.16
N PHE A 157 9.53 -22.42 1.08
CA PHE A 157 8.58 -22.28 2.19
C PHE A 157 7.73 -21.01 2.06
N ALA A 158 8.29 -19.91 1.57
CA ALA A 158 7.51 -18.70 1.26
C ALA A 158 6.45 -18.96 0.19
N ARG A 159 6.79 -19.74 -0.86
CA ARG A 159 5.82 -20.16 -1.90
C ARG A 159 4.75 -21.09 -1.35
N LEU A 160 5.10 -22.04 -0.50
CA LEU A 160 4.13 -22.94 0.15
C LEU A 160 3.14 -22.16 1.04
N ARG A 161 3.62 -21.16 1.79
CA ARG A 161 2.75 -20.27 2.57
C ARG A 161 1.83 -19.46 1.68
N SER A 162 2.34 -18.93 0.58
CA SER A 162 1.52 -18.20 -0.41
C SER A 162 0.45 -19.11 -1.04
N PHE A 163 0.81 -20.35 -1.36
CA PHE A 163 -0.12 -21.35 -1.86
C PHE A 163 -1.21 -21.67 -0.84
N GLY A 164 -0.84 -21.95 0.41
CA GLY A 164 -1.79 -22.19 1.50
C GLY A 164 -2.73 -20.98 1.73
N TYR A 165 -2.20 -19.75 1.66
CA TYR A 165 -3.02 -18.56 1.72
C TYR A 165 -4.05 -18.49 0.59
N ASN A 166 -3.63 -18.77 -0.64
CA ASN A 166 -4.52 -18.75 -1.80
C ASN A 166 -5.64 -19.79 -1.71
N ILE A 167 -5.34 -20.99 -1.21
CA ILE A 167 -6.35 -22.02 -0.97
C ILE A 167 -7.38 -21.53 0.05
N LEU A 168 -6.95 -21.04 1.21
CA LEU A 168 -7.84 -20.51 2.24
C LEU A 168 -8.70 -19.35 1.71
N ARG A 169 -8.10 -18.42 0.98
CA ARG A 169 -8.81 -17.29 0.39
C ARG A 169 -9.85 -17.72 -0.64
N ARG A 170 -9.52 -18.72 -1.49
CA ARG A 170 -10.45 -19.27 -2.48
C ARG A 170 -11.66 -19.91 -1.83
N ASN A 171 -11.44 -20.65 -0.75
CA ASN A 171 -12.50 -21.30 0.01
C ASN A 171 -13.29 -20.32 0.92
N LYS A 172 -13.05 -18.99 0.78
CA LYS A 172 -13.76 -17.92 1.49
C LYS A 172 -13.79 -18.13 3.00
N VAL A 173 -12.71 -18.66 3.57
CA VAL A 173 -12.61 -18.88 5.00
C VAL A 173 -12.81 -17.59 5.78
N ARG A 174 -13.54 -17.65 6.88
CA ARG A 174 -13.90 -16.48 7.68
C ARG A 174 -12.72 -15.96 8.50
N THR A 175 -11.91 -16.88 9.03
CA THR A 175 -10.75 -16.55 9.86
C THR A 175 -9.58 -17.47 9.53
N PHE A 176 -8.57 -16.95 8.85
CA PHE A 176 -7.41 -17.73 8.40
C PHE A 176 -6.72 -18.54 9.52
N SER A 177 -6.58 -17.95 10.72
CA SER A 177 -5.95 -18.62 11.85
C SER A 177 -6.75 -19.82 12.34
N GLN A 178 -8.07 -19.65 12.50
CA GLN A 178 -8.96 -20.72 13.00
C GLN A 178 -9.08 -21.85 11.98
N ASP A 179 -9.26 -21.50 10.70
CA ASP A 179 -9.44 -22.52 9.65
C ASP A 179 -8.15 -23.30 9.40
N ARG A 180 -6.99 -22.64 9.47
CA ARG A 180 -5.69 -23.33 9.45
C ARG A 180 -5.54 -24.30 10.61
N TYR A 181 -5.91 -23.87 11.82
CA TYR A 181 -5.85 -24.72 13.01
C TYR A 181 -6.84 -25.90 12.91
N ALA A 182 -8.06 -25.63 12.49
CA ALA A 182 -9.07 -26.67 12.27
C ALA A 182 -8.64 -27.69 11.20
N ALA A 183 -8.00 -27.24 10.11
CA ALA A 183 -7.45 -28.13 9.10
C ALA A 183 -6.30 -28.99 9.65
N ALA A 184 -5.42 -28.43 10.47
CA ALA A 184 -4.36 -29.19 11.12
C ALA A 184 -4.90 -30.28 12.07
N LEU A 185 -5.99 -30.00 12.80
CA LEU A 185 -6.61 -30.96 13.70
C LEU A 185 -7.38 -32.06 12.95
N ARG A 186 -8.03 -31.73 11.83
CA ARG A 186 -8.83 -32.66 11.03
C ARG A 186 -8.01 -33.51 10.07
N GLY A 187 -6.74 -33.18 9.88
CA GLY A 187 -5.84 -33.90 9.00
C GLY A 187 -6.14 -33.73 7.52
N LEU A 188 -5.63 -34.65 6.70
CA LEU A 188 -5.70 -34.61 5.23
C LEU A 188 -7.13 -34.58 4.69
N ASP A 189 -8.07 -35.26 5.34
CA ASP A 189 -9.47 -35.34 4.91
C ASP A 189 -10.15 -33.95 4.84
N ALA A 190 -9.77 -33.05 5.72
CA ALA A 190 -10.27 -31.69 5.68
C ALA A 190 -9.71 -30.89 4.49
N LEU A 191 -8.44 -31.14 4.15
CA LEU A 191 -7.77 -30.48 3.03
C LEU A 191 -8.31 -30.96 1.68
N LEU A 192 -8.65 -32.23 1.56
CA LEU A 192 -9.21 -32.81 0.34
C LEU A 192 -10.61 -32.27 -0.02
N LYS A 193 -11.31 -31.69 0.95
CA LYS A 193 -12.60 -31.02 0.70
C LYS A 193 -12.46 -29.59 0.18
N TRP A 194 -11.27 -29.02 0.18
CA TRP A 194 -11.03 -27.69 -0.32
C TRP A 194 -10.86 -27.68 -1.84
N SER A 195 -11.39 -26.64 -2.48
CA SER A 195 -11.19 -26.43 -3.91
C SER A 195 -9.78 -25.95 -4.20
N TYR A 196 -9.05 -26.65 -5.06
CA TYR A 196 -7.69 -26.35 -5.52
C TYR A 196 -7.65 -25.79 -6.96
N SER A 197 -8.76 -25.87 -7.69
CA SER A 197 -8.89 -25.45 -9.09
C SER A 197 -9.28 -23.98 -9.23
#